data_40e1202c0f313c5c1eb22d6fdaf07ac3
#
_entry.id   40e1202c0f313c5c1eb22d6fdaf07ac3
#
_cell.length_a   1.000
_cell.length_b   1.000
_cell.length_c   1.000
_cell.angle_alpha   90.00
_cell.angle_beta   90.00
_cell.angle_gamma   90.00
#
_symmetry.space_group_name_H-M   'P 1'
#
loop_
_entity.id
_entity.type
_entity.pdbx_description
1 polymer ?
#
loop_
_entity_poly.entity_id
_entity_poly.type
_entity_poly.pdbx_seq_one_letter_code
_entity_poly.pdbx_strand_id
1 'polypeptide(L)'
;MTPFASAILEWYDAYGRKDLPWQQNKTAYSVWLSEIMLQQTQVTTVIPYYQRFLERFPTVIDLANAEQDEVLHLWTGLGYYARARNLHKAAQEVASTYNGEFPLDIEKMNALPGIGRSTAAAILSSVYKQPHAILDGNVKRTLSRCFAVEGWPGQKKVENQLWEIAETHTPQTDVDKYNQAMMDMGAMVCTRSKPKCSLCPIADLCVAKQQGNVLDYPGKKPKKDKPIKQTRFVMLHHNTENGHEVWLEQRPQTGIWGGLFCFPQTEHVDAESDIELLLDQRGIQASNIKQKQTLITFRHTFSHYHLDITPILFDLSKQPDVIMEGNKGLWYNLSKPEEVGLAAPVKLLLETLPHELR
;
A
#
# COMPACT_ATOMS: atom_id res chain seq x y z
N MET A 1 -27.96 18.69 13.03
CA MET A 1 -26.67 18.11 13.47
C MET A 1 -26.90 17.31 14.73
N THR A 2 -26.33 16.12 14.86
CA THR A 2 -26.47 15.27 16.04
C THR A 2 -25.52 15.75 17.16
N PRO A 3 -25.84 15.49 18.47
CA PRO A 3 -24.91 15.81 19.58
C PRO A 3 -23.52 15.18 19.38
N PHE A 4 -23.45 13.97 18.79
CA PHE A 4 -22.21 13.30 18.43
C PHE A 4 -21.40 14.13 17.43
N ALA A 5 -22.01 14.59 16.33
CA ALA A 5 -21.33 15.36 15.30
C ALA A 5 -20.86 16.74 15.83
N SER A 6 -21.68 17.41 16.67
CA SER A 6 -21.29 18.68 17.28
C SER A 6 -20.05 18.54 18.15
N ALA A 7 -20.02 17.57 19.05
CA ALA A 7 -18.89 17.32 19.93
C ALA A 7 -17.58 17.00 19.15
N ILE A 8 -17.71 16.24 18.04
CA ILE A 8 -16.58 15.91 17.16
C ILE A 8 -16.04 17.18 16.46
N LEU A 9 -16.92 18.03 15.94
CA LEU A 9 -16.52 19.26 15.24
C LEU A 9 -15.89 20.28 16.20
N GLU A 10 -16.46 20.48 17.39
CA GLU A 10 -15.89 21.35 18.43
C GLU A 10 -14.47 20.91 18.82
N TRP A 11 -14.28 19.60 19.01
CA TRP A 11 -12.97 19.03 19.29
C TRP A 11 -11.99 19.26 18.12
N TYR A 12 -12.43 19.08 16.88
CA TYR A 12 -11.59 19.27 15.71
C TYR A 12 -11.13 20.70 15.54
N ASP A 13 -12.00 21.67 15.82
CA ASP A 13 -11.64 23.08 15.74
C ASP A 13 -10.50 23.45 16.70
N ALA A 14 -10.44 22.79 17.88
CA ALA A 14 -9.39 23.02 18.87
C ALA A 14 -8.14 22.14 18.68
N TYR A 15 -8.29 20.89 18.29
CA TYR A 15 -7.23 19.87 18.38
C TYR A 15 -6.97 19.08 17.08
N GLY A 16 -7.78 19.26 16.04
CA GLY A 16 -7.63 18.55 14.78
C GLY A 16 -6.34 18.90 14.05
N ARG A 17 -5.81 17.94 13.30
CA ARG A 17 -4.62 18.15 12.46
C ARG A 17 -5.01 18.94 11.21
N LYS A 18 -4.48 20.15 11.10
CA LYS A 18 -4.75 21.08 9.98
C LYS A 18 -3.52 21.33 9.11
N ASP A 19 -2.38 20.82 9.54
CA ASP A 19 -1.04 21.07 8.98
C ASP A 19 -0.51 19.93 8.09
N LEU A 20 -1.31 18.89 7.90
CA LEU A 20 -0.91 17.79 7.02
C LEU A 20 -0.80 18.27 5.56
N PRO A 21 0.21 17.82 4.79
CA PRO A 21 0.45 18.31 3.42
C PRO A 21 -0.78 18.25 2.50
N TRP A 22 -1.57 17.19 2.59
CA TRP A 22 -2.81 17.03 1.82
C TRP A 22 -4.01 17.81 2.34
N GLN A 23 -3.85 18.52 3.46
CA GLN A 23 -4.84 19.47 3.97
C GLN A 23 -4.65 20.86 3.36
N GLN A 24 -3.49 21.14 2.78
CA GLN A 24 -3.15 22.41 2.14
C GLN A 24 -3.51 22.34 0.65
N ASN A 25 -4.12 23.43 0.11
CA ASN A 25 -4.47 23.57 -1.30
C ASN A 25 -5.15 22.31 -1.89
N LYS A 26 -6.23 21.86 -1.25
CA LYS A 26 -6.93 20.61 -1.60
C LYS A 26 -7.46 20.61 -3.03
N THR A 27 -7.06 19.64 -3.80
CA THR A 27 -7.67 19.26 -5.08
C THR A 27 -8.17 17.81 -4.98
N ALA A 28 -9.06 17.40 -5.88
CA ALA A 28 -9.51 16.00 -5.92
C ALA A 28 -8.33 15.04 -6.11
N TYR A 29 -7.36 15.42 -6.95
CA TYR A 29 -6.13 14.66 -7.17
C TYR A 29 -5.28 14.52 -5.90
N SER A 30 -4.99 15.63 -5.22
CA SER A 30 -4.13 15.63 -4.04
C SER A 30 -4.75 14.88 -2.85
N VAL A 31 -6.06 15.03 -2.64
CA VAL A 31 -6.80 14.28 -1.62
C VAL A 31 -6.84 12.79 -1.96
N TRP A 32 -7.21 12.43 -3.20
CA TRP A 32 -7.22 11.04 -3.64
C TRP A 32 -5.86 10.35 -3.47
N LEU A 33 -4.78 11.00 -3.89
CA LEU A 33 -3.43 10.47 -3.75
C LEU A 33 -3.11 10.14 -2.28
N SER A 34 -3.40 11.09 -1.36
CA SER A 34 -3.17 10.87 0.06
C SER A 34 -4.03 9.75 0.63
N GLU A 35 -5.31 9.66 0.26
CA GLU A 35 -6.22 8.60 0.71
C GLU A 35 -5.71 7.21 0.30
N ILE A 36 -5.25 7.05 -0.95
CA ILE A 36 -4.69 5.77 -1.40
C ILE A 36 -3.37 5.44 -0.70
N MET A 37 -2.49 6.43 -0.49
CA MET A 37 -1.22 6.20 0.21
C MET A 37 -1.43 5.85 1.69
N LEU A 38 -2.42 6.44 2.35
CA LEU A 38 -2.74 6.22 3.77
C LEU A 38 -3.43 4.88 4.04
N GLN A 39 -3.93 4.18 3.02
CA GLN A 39 -4.48 2.84 3.21
C GLN A 39 -3.43 1.90 3.82
N GLN A 40 -3.63 1.50 5.08
CA GLN A 40 -2.73 0.60 5.84
C GLN A 40 -1.28 1.13 6.02
N THR A 41 -1.06 2.43 5.85
CA THR A 41 0.25 3.07 6.01
C THR A 41 0.14 4.25 6.99
N GLN A 42 1.16 4.45 7.81
CA GLN A 42 1.17 5.52 8.80
C GLN A 42 1.45 6.88 8.14
N VAL A 43 0.88 7.95 8.71
CA VAL A 43 1.01 9.33 8.22
C VAL A 43 2.48 9.74 8.04
N THR A 44 3.32 9.48 9.04
CA THR A 44 4.76 9.83 9.01
C THR A 44 5.51 9.15 7.87
N THR A 45 5.11 7.94 7.51
CA THR A 45 5.67 7.21 6.35
C THR A 45 5.17 7.81 5.04
N VAL A 46 3.90 8.22 4.96
CA VAL A 46 3.28 8.72 3.72
C VAL A 46 3.80 10.09 3.32
N ILE A 47 4.05 11.00 4.26
CA ILE A 47 4.44 12.39 3.97
C ILE A 47 5.56 12.49 2.91
N PRO A 48 6.75 11.86 3.07
CA PRO A 48 7.83 11.99 2.08
C PRO A 48 7.48 11.37 0.72
N TYR A 49 6.66 10.32 0.68
CA TYR A 49 6.20 9.72 -0.58
C TYR A 49 5.21 10.62 -1.31
N TYR A 50 4.25 11.19 -0.58
CA TYR A 50 3.27 12.11 -1.11
C TYR A 50 3.93 13.35 -1.75
N GLN A 51 4.92 13.93 -1.07
CA GLN A 51 5.66 15.08 -1.59
C GLN A 51 6.41 14.75 -2.88
N ARG A 52 7.19 13.67 -2.92
CA ARG A 52 7.90 13.22 -4.13
C ARG A 52 6.95 12.89 -5.28
N PHE A 53 5.80 12.30 -4.98
CA PHE A 53 4.81 11.98 -6.00
C PHE A 53 4.20 13.23 -6.63
N LEU A 54 3.86 14.24 -5.83
CA LEU A 54 3.34 15.52 -6.34
C LEU A 54 4.40 16.35 -7.06
N GLU A 55 5.66 16.27 -6.64
CA GLU A 55 6.77 16.91 -7.34
C GLU A 55 6.94 16.32 -8.76
N ARG A 56 6.87 14.99 -8.87
CA ARG A 56 7.05 14.30 -10.15
C ARG A 56 5.79 14.29 -11.01
N PHE A 57 4.63 14.14 -10.39
CA PHE A 57 3.32 14.08 -11.04
C PHE A 57 2.40 15.15 -10.42
N PRO A 58 2.56 16.44 -10.77
CA PRO A 58 1.78 17.52 -10.17
C PRO A 58 0.28 17.45 -10.50
N THR A 59 -0.10 16.78 -11.59
CA THR A 59 -1.50 16.60 -11.98
C THR A 59 -1.84 15.13 -12.24
N VAL A 60 -3.13 14.81 -12.26
CA VAL A 60 -3.61 13.47 -12.62
C VAL A 60 -3.23 13.09 -14.05
N ILE A 61 -3.10 14.08 -14.95
CA ILE A 61 -2.68 13.87 -16.34
C ILE A 61 -1.19 13.46 -16.39
N ASP A 62 -0.33 14.11 -15.60
CA ASP A 62 1.08 13.73 -15.52
C ASP A 62 1.24 12.29 -15.02
N LEU A 63 0.46 11.92 -14.00
CA LEU A 63 0.44 10.54 -13.50
C LEU A 63 -0.11 9.55 -14.55
N ALA A 64 -1.16 9.92 -15.27
CA ALA A 64 -1.76 9.08 -16.30
C ALA A 64 -0.81 8.77 -17.47
N ASN A 65 0.02 9.75 -17.84
CA ASN A 65 0.98 9.66 -18.95
C ASN A 65 2.32 9.03 -18.53
N ALA A 66 2.55 8.79 -17.25
CA ALA A 66 3.79 8.18 -16.76
C ALA A 66 3.88 6.70 -17.18
N GLU A 67 5.11 6.21 -17.30
CA GLU A 67 5.33 4.77 -17.41
C GLU A 67 5.04 4.08 -16.07
N GLN A 68 4.42 2.90 -16.13
CA GLN A 68 4.07 2.15 -14.91
C GLN A 68 5.29 1.85 -14.03
N ASP A 69 6.45 1.58 -14.65
CA ASP A 69 7.67 1.27 -13.91
C ASP A 69 8.13 2.46 -13.06
N GLU A 70 8.00 3.69 -13.57
CA GLU A 70 8.29 4.92 -12.84
C GLU A 70 7.35 5.11 -11.64
N VAL A 71 6.05 4.89 -11.86
CA VAL A 71 5.06 4.96 -10.76
C VAL A 71 5.37 3.94 -9.66
N LEU A 72 5.72 2.71 -10.04
CA LEU A 72 6.08 1.64 -9.10
C LEU A 72 7.42 1.92 -8.41
N HIS A 73 8.38 2.53 -9.11
CA HIS A 73 9.66 2.98 -8.52
C HIS A 73 9.43 3.98 -7.39
N LEU A 74 8.68 5.05 -7.64
CA LEU A 74 8.36 6.07 -6.64
C LEU A 74 7.54 5.52 -5.47
N TRP A 75 6.79 4.42 -5.68
CA TRP A 75 6.02 3.73 -4.65
C TRP A 75 6.85 2.72 -3.83
N THR A 76 8.08 2.43 -4.27
CA THR A 76 8.93 1.40 -3.65
C THR A 76 9.20 1.69 -2.17
N GLY A 77 8.79 0.75 -1.30
CA GLY A 77 8.86 0.87 0.16
C GLY A 77 7.52 1.13 0.86
N LEU A 78 6.48 1.65 0.18
CA LEU A 78 5.14 1.81 0.77
C LEU A 78 4.38 0.48 0.92
N GLY A 79 4.75 -0.55 0.16
CA GLY A 79 4.05 -1.83 0.16
C GLY A 79 2.67 -1.79 -0.51
N TYR A 80 2.00 -2.97 -0.55
CA TYR A 80 0.66 -3.10 -1.16
C TYR A 80 0.59 -2.50 -2.57
N TYR A 81 1.48 -2.89 -3.44
CA TYR A 81 1.69 -2.32 -4.78
C TYR A 81 0.47 -2.37 -5.72
N ALA A 82 -0.53 -3.21 -5.40
CA ALA A 82 -1.82 -3.15 -6.09
C ALA A 82 -2.48 -1.76 -5.98
N ARG A 83 -2.20 -1.01 -4.90
CA ARG A 83 -2.67 0.38 -4.76
C ARG A 83 -2.05 1.28 -5.82
N ALA A 84 -0.74 1.19 -6.03
CA ALA A 84 -0.03 1.97 -7.05
C ALA A 84 -0.52 1.65 -8.47
N ARG A 85 -0.70 0.35 -8.78
CA ARG A 85 -1.23 -0.05 -10.09
C ARG A 85 -2.67 0.43 -10.30
N ASN A 86 -3.52 0.33 -9.29
CA ASN A 86 -4.89 0.85 -9.38
C ASN A 86 -4.90 2.37 -9.44
N LEU A 87 -4.02 3.05 -8.69
CA LEU A 87 -3.84 4.50 -8.76
C LEU A 87 -3.50 4.94 -10.20
N HIS A 88 -2.52 4.27 -10.83
CA HIS A 88 -2.14 4.57 -12.21
C HIS A 88 -3.27 4.31 -13.21
N LYS A 89 -3.96 3.16 -13.11
CA LYS A 89 -5.14 2.87 -13.94
C LYS A 89 -6.27 3.87 -13.77
N ALA A 90 -6.55 4.26 -12.52
CA ALA A 90 -7.58 5.27 -12.26
C ALA A 90 -7.19 6.64 -12.82
N ALA A 91 -5.90 7.04 -12.74
CA ALA A 91 -5.42 8.26 -13.38
C ALA A 91 -5.65 8.23 -14.90
N GLN A 92 -5.34 7.12 -15.57
CA GLN A 92 -5.57 6.92 -17.00
C GLN A 92 -7.06 7.01 -17.35
N GLU A 93 -7.94 6.43 -16.51
CA GLU A 93 -9.39 6.52 -16.71
C GLU A 93 -9.90 7.95 -16.50
N VAL A 94 -9.43 8.65 -15.46
CA VAL A 94 -9.78 10.07 -15.22
C VAL A 94 -9.31 10.94 -16.38
N ALA A 95 -8.10 10.71 -16.91
CA ALA A 95 -7.57 11.45 -18.04
C ALA A 95 -8.38 11.21 -19.33
N SER A 96 -8.67 9.95 -19.65
CA SER A 96 -9.29 9.57 -20.93
C SER A 96 -10.82 9.75 -20.96
N THR A 97 -11.50 9.45 -19.85
CA THR A 97 -12.97 9.43 -19.76
C THR A 97 -13.53 10.75 -19.23
N TYR A 98 -12.80 11.42 -18.33
CA TYR A 98 -13.26 12.60 -17.62
C TYR A 98 -12.38 13.84 -17.89
N ASN A 99 -11.54 13.83 -18.94
CA ASN A 99 -10.69 14.95 -19.35
C ASN A 99 -9.80 15.51 -18.22
N GLY A 100 -9.36 14.64 -17.30
CA GLY A 100 -8.53 15.00 -16.16
C GLY A 100 -9.28 15.56 -14.95
N GLU A 101 -10.60 15.60 -14.98
CA GLU A 101 -11.44 16.02 -13.86
C GLU A 101 -12.09 14.81 -13.18
N PHE A 102 -12.08 14.77 -11.85
CA PHE A 102 -12.71 13.67 -11.12
C PHE A 102 -14.23 13.79 -11.17
N PRO A 103 -14.97 12.67 -11.35
CA PRO A 103 -16.44 12.72 -11.39
C PRO A 103 -17.02 13.17 -10.05
N LEU A 104 -18.05 14.04 -10.10
CA LEU A 104 -18.74 14.54 -8.90
C LEU A 104 -19.84 13.60 -8.40
N ASP A 105 -20.18 12.60 -9.18
CA ASP A 105 -21.12 11.56 -8.81
C ASP A 105 -20.43 10.45 -8.01
N ILE A 106 -21.00 10.07 -6.86
CA ILE A 106 -20.40 9.11 -5.92
C ILE A 106 -20.27 7.71 -6.54
N GLU A 107 -21.20 7.30 -7.39
CA GLU A 107 -21.16 5.97 -8.01
C GLU A 107 -20.08 5.90 -9.08
N LYS A 108 -19.97 6.94 -9.90
CA LYS A 108 -18.90 7.07 -10.89
C LYS A 108 -17.53 7.18 -10.23
N MET A 109 -17.42 7.94 -9.13
CA MET A 109 -16.19 8.02 -8.35
C MET A 109 -15.80 6.65 -7.77
N ASN A 110 -16.76 5.93 -7.20
CA ASN A 110 -16.53 4.61 -6.61
C ASN A 110 -16.24 3.51 -7.67
N ALA A 111 -16.60 3.73 -8.93
CA ALA A 111 -16.30 2.81 -10.02
C ALA A 111 -14.84 2.87 -10.47
N LEU A 112 -14.11 3.95 -10.16
CA LEU A 112 -12.70 4.09 -10.54
C LEU A 112 -11.80 3.02 -9.85
N PRO A 113 -10.79 2.49 -10.53
CA PRO A 113 -9.91 1.45 -9.98
C PRO A 113 -9.31 1.81 -8.63
N GLY A 114 -9.53 0.96 -7.61
CA GLY A 114 -8.98 1.14 -6.26
C GLY A 114 -9.67 2.19 -5.40
N ILE A 115 -10.71 2.85 -5.89
CA ILE A 115 -11.54 3.78 -5.13
C ILE A 115 -12.76 3.04 -4.59
N GLY A 116 -12.79 2.81 -3.27
CA GLY A 116 -13.97 2.26 -2.61
C GLY A 116 -14.87 3.37 -2.06
N ARG A 117 -16.09 2.99 -1.60
CA ARG A 117 -17.12 3.90 -1.07
C ARG A 117 -16.57 4.95 -0.09
N SER A 118 -15.74 4.55 0.87
CA SER A 118 -15.16 5.47 1.87
C SER A 118 -14.17 6.47 1.25
N THR A 119 -13.36 6.02 0.28
CA THR A 119 -12.40 6.88 -0.43
C THR A 119 -13.14 7.87 -1.34
N ALA A 120 -14.14 7.42 -2.08
CA ALA A 120 -15.01 8.29 -2.90
C ALA A 120 -15.67 9.38 -2.03
N ALA A 121 -16.25 8.96 -0.90
CA ALA A 121 -16.85 9.88 0.07
C ALA A 121 -15.84 10.91 0.62
N ALA A 122 -14.62 10.46 0.97
CA ALA A 122 -13.56 11.34 1.48
C ALA A 122 -13.17 12.41 0.46
N ILE A 123 -13.02 12.05 -0.81
CA ILE A 123 -12.69 13.00 -1.89
C ILE A 123 -13.83 14.01 -2.06
N LEU A 124 -15.06 13.52 -2.25
CA LEU A 124 -16.22 14.35 -2.53
C LEU A 124 -16.56 15.28 -1.35
N SER A 125 -16.44 14.80 -0.14
CA SER A 125 -16.68 15.64 1.05
C SER A 125 -15.56 16.65 1.27
N SER A 126 -14.30 16.26 1.16
CA SER A 126 -13.16 17.13 1.45
C SER A 126 -13.02 18.28 0.46
N VAL A 127 -13.29 18.04 -0.82
CA VAL A 127 -13.09 19.01 -1.90
C VAL A 127 -14.38 19.73 -2.27
N TYR A 128 -15.46 18.96 -2.45
CA TYR A 128 -16.72 19.49 -2.98
C TYR A 128 -17.81 19.68 -1.93
N LYS A 129 -17.50 19.40 -0.65
CA LYS A 129 -18.42 19.56 0.49
C LYS A 129 -19.70 18.74 0.41
N GLN A 130 -19.69 17.67 -0.39
CA GLN A 130 -20.83 16.78 -0.50
C GLN A 130 -20.98 15.94 0.79
N PRO A 131 -22.20 15.81 1.36
CA PRO A 131 -22.42 15.20 2.67
C PRO A 131 -22.41 13.67 2.62
N HIS A 132 -21.26 13.10 2.27
CA HIS A 132 -21.04 11.66 2.23
C HIS A 132 -20.29 11.18 3.47
N ALA A 133 -20.81 10.10 4.08
CA ALA A 133 -20.17 9.44 5.21
C ALA A 133 -18.92 8.67 4.78
N ILE A 134 -17.91 8.64 5.66
CA ILE A 134 -16.73 7.77 5.53
C ILE A 134 -16.76 6.65 6.56
N LEU A 135 -16.11 5.52 6.24
CA LEU A 135 -16.01 4.38 7.13
C LEU A 135 -14.67 3.65 6.96
N ASP A 136 -13.57 4.36 7.24
CA ASP A 136 -12.22 3.80 7.29
C ASP A 136 -11.98 3.00 8.59
N GLY A 137 -10.78 2.44 8.76
CA GLY A 137 -10.42 1.67 9.96
C GLY A 137 -10.48 2.46 11.27
N ASN A 138 -10.22 3.76 11.23
CA ASN A 138 -10.31 4.66 12.40
C ASN A 138 -11.78 4.91 12.77
N VAL A 139 -12.58 5.24 11.77
CA VAL A 139 -14.03 5.49 11.94
C VAL A 139 -14.74 4.21 12.40
N LYS A 140 -14.49 3.05 11.77
CA LYS A 140 -15.01 1.74 12.20
C LYS A 140 -14.75 1.51 13.69
N ARG A 141 -13.53 1.76 14.16
CA ARG A 141 -13.16 1.56 15.57
C ARG A 141 -13.88 2.52 16.50
N THR A 142 -13.92 3.81 16.13
CA THR A 142 -14.57 4.85 16.95
C THR A 142 -16.07 4.57 17.07
N LEU A 143 -16.75 4.29 15.97
CA LEU A 143 -18.18 3.98 15.97
C LEU A 143 -18.48 2.65 16.69
N SER A 144 -17.69 1.59 16.45
CA SER A 144 -17.89 0.32 17.17
C SER A 144 -17.83 0.49 18.68
N ARG A 145 -16.94 1.34 19.20
CA ARG A 145 -16.82 1.63 20.63
C ARG A 145 -17.95 2.52 21.13
N CYS A 146 -18.21 3.62 20.41
CA CYS A 146 -19.23 4.58 20.84
C CYS A 146 -20.61 3.95 20.93
N PHE A 147 -20.97 3.10 19.98
CA PHE A 147 -22.29 2.48 19.88
C PHE A 147 -22.30 0.98 20.27
N ALA A 148 -21.23 0.48 20.87
CA ALA A 148 -21.04 -0.91 21.28
C ALA A 148 -21.44 -1.93 20.20
N VAL A 149 -21.03 -1.69 18.96
CA VAL A 149 -21.33 -2.58 17.82
C VAL A 149 -20.48 -3.84 17.93
N GLU A 150 -21.13 -4.96 18.17
CA GLU A 150 -20.48 -6.25 18.34
C GLU A 150 -20.01 -6.85 17.02
N GLY A 151 -18.99 -7.71 17.12
CA GLY A 151 -18.47 -8.47 15.99
C GLY A 151 -17.33 -7.78 15.26
N TRP A 152 -16.77 -8.51 14.30
CA TRP A 152 -15.66 -8.01 13.50
C TRP A 152 -16.14 -7.10 12.35
N PRO A 153 -15.66 -5.85 12.22
CA PRO A 153 -16.10 -4.89 11.18
C PRO A 153 -15.85 -5.32 9.73
N GLY A 154 -15.14 -6.42 9.49
CA GLY A 154 -15.00 -7.01 8.17
C GLY A 154 -16.10 -8.02 7.81
N GLN A 155 -17.04 -8.32 8.70
CA GLN A 155 -18.25 -9.07 8.39
C GLN A 155 -19.28 -8.12 7.78
N LYS A 156 -19.88 -8.51 6.65
CA LYS A 156 -20.80 -7.63 5.91
C LYS A 156 -21.96 -7.08 6.74
N LYS A 157 -22.53 -7.90 7.65
CA LYS A 157 -23.60 -7.48 8.56
C LYS A 157 -23.14 -6.36 9.50
N VAL A 158 -21.94 -6.51 10.11
CA VAL A 158 -21.37 -5.52 11.03
C VAL A 158 -20.95 -4.25 10.26
N GLU A 159 -20.37 -4.41 9.09
CA GLU A 159 -20.01 -3.30 8.23
C GLU A 159 -21.23 -2.48 7.81
N ASN A 160 -22.33 -3.12 7.41
CA ASN A 160 -23.58 -2.43 7.05
C ASN A 160 -24.13 -1.63 8.24
N GLN A 161 -24.18 -2.22 9.43
CA GLN A 161 -24.62 -1.52 10.66
C GLN A 161 -23.73 -0.29 10.94
N LEU A 162 -22.41 -0.40 10.76
CA LEU A 162 -21.51 0.74 10.95
C LEU A 162 -21.71 1.82 9.89
N TRP A 163 -22.07 1.45 8.64
CA TRP A 163 -22.44 2.41 7.60
C TRP A 163 -23.70 3.19 7.97
N GLU A 164 -24.76 2.52 8.44
CA GLU A 164 -26.01 3.15 8.90
C GLU A 164 -25.74 4.17 10.01
N ILE A 165 -24.89 3.81 10.98
CA ILE A 165 -24.48 4.71 12.06
C ILE A 165 -23.67 5.91 11.50
N ALA A 166 -22.70 5.64 10.60
CA ALA A 166 -21.89 6.69 10.00
C ALA A 166 -22.76 7.70 9.23
N GLU A 167 -23.71 7.23 8.42
CA GLU A 167 -24.63 8.06 7.65
C GLU A 167 -25.55 8.89 8.57
N THR A 168 -26.08 8.28 9.63
CA THR A 168 -26.94 8.98 10.62
C THR A 168 -26.24 10.14 11.28
N HIS A 169 -24.92 10.05 11.50
CA HIS A 169 -24.15 11.06 12.21
C HIS A 169 -23.36 11.99 11.31
N THR A 170 -23.33 11.76 10.00
CA THR A 170 -22.66 12.66 9.05
C THR A 170 -23.51 13.92 8.86
N PRO A 171 -22.96 15.13 9.17
CA PRO A 171 -23.72 16.36 9.04
C PRO A 171 -23.85 16.80 7.57
N GLN A 172 -24.86 17.63 7.28
CA GLN A 172 -25.09 18.21 5.96
C GLN A 172 -24.14 19.39 5.68
N THR A 173 -23.59 20.03 6.70
CA THR A 173 -22.64 21.14 6.63
C THR A 173 -21.37 20.78 7.38
N ASP A 174 -20.24 21.41 7.05
CA ASP A 174 -18.93 21.14 7.64
C ASP A 174 -18.49 19.67 7.54
N VAL A 175 -19.00 18.94 6.55
CA VAL A 175 -18.73 17.51 6.36
C VAL A 175 -17.25 17.22 6.12
N ASP A 176 -16.53 18.11 5.47
CA ASP A 176 -15.08 18.00 5.25
C ASP A 176 -14.31 18.02 6.56
N LYS A 177 -14.67 18.94 7.48
CA LYS A 177 -14.10 19.01 8.82
C LYS A 177 -14.50 17.77 9.63
N TYR A 178 -15.78 17.38 9.57
CA TYR A 178 -16.29 16.23 10.31
C TYR A 178 -15.60 14.94 9.90
N ASN A 179 -15.48 14.65 8.61
CA ASN A 179 -14.83 13.45 8.14
C ASN A 179 -13.34 13.42 8.55
N GLN A 180 -12.63 14.54 8.42
CA GLN A 180 -11.26 14.65 8.91
C GLN A 180 -11.19 14.45 10.43
N ALA A 181 -12.12 15.06 11.17
CA ALA A 181 -12.20 14.91 12.61
C ALA A 181 -12.41 13.46 13.05
N MET A 182 -13.23 12.72 12.35
CA MET A 182 -13.47 11.29 12.62
C MET A 182 -12.21 10.44 12.40
N MET A 183 -11.44 10.72 11.36
CA MET A 183 -10.14 10.07 11.13
C MET A 183 -9.13 10.44 12.22
N ASP A 184 -9.06 11.72 12.60
CA ASP A 184 -8.16 12.23 13.64
C ASP A 184 -8.52 11.66 15.02
N MET A 185 -9.79 11.59 15.36
CA MET A 185 -10.28 10.96 16.59
C MET A 185 -9.77 9.53 16.72
N GLY A 186 -9.88 8.75 15.66
CA GLY A 186 -9.35 7.38 15.65
C GLY A 186 -7.84 7.32 15.78
N ALA A 187 -7.11 8.22 15.11
CA ALA A 187 -5.65 8.23 15.11
C ALA A 187 -5.04 8.77 16.42
N MET A 188 -5.66 9.76 17.06
CA MET A 188 -5.05 10.52 18.16
C MET A 188 -5.65 10.23 19.52
N VAL A 189 -6.97 9.96 19.61
CA VAL A 189 -7.73 9.80 20.84
C VAL A 189 -8.22 8.38 21.01
N CYS A 190 -9.10 7.90 20.14
CA CYS A 190 -9.66 6.55 20.19
C CYS A 190 -8.71 5.52 19.56
N THR A 191 -7.45 5.51 20.02
CA THR A 191 -6.40 4.65 19.48
C THR A 191 -6.67 3.16 19.73
N ARG A 192 -6.01 2.29 18.97
CA ARG A 192 -6.28 0.84 18.96
C ARG A 192 -6.07 0.19 20.33
N SER A 193 -4.94 0.43 20.97
CA SER A 193 -4.52 -0.30 22.19
C SER A 193 -4.56 0.55 23.46
N LYS A 194 -4.43 1.89 23.34
CA LYS A 194 -4.37 2.83 24.47
C LYS A 194 -5.27 4.02 24.20
N PRO A 195 -6.61 3.86 24.17
CA PRO A 195 -7.52 4.97 23.94
C PRO A 195 -7.47 5.97 25.09
N LYS A 196 -7.43 7.26 24.76
CA LYS A 196 -7.37 8.38 25.71
C LYS A 196 -8.80 8.84 26.04
N CYS A 197 -9.58 7.99 26.71
CA CYS A 197 -11.01 8.23 26.97
C CYS A 197 -11.27 9.48 27.82
N SER A 198 -10.33 9.92 28.67
CA SER A 198 -10.43 11.16 29.45
C SER A 198 -10.34 12.44 28.61
N LEU A 199 -9.79 12.35 27.40
CA LEU A 199 -9.66 13.46 26.45
C LEU A 199 -10.68 13.36 25.30
N CYS A 200 -11.57 12.37 25.34
CA CYS A 200 -12.48 12.09 24.25
C CYS A 200 -13.73 12.98 24.31
N PRO A 201 -14.04 13.78 23.28
CA PRO A 201 -15.19 14.68 23.28
C PRO A 201 -16.55 13.95 23.33
N ILE A 202 -16.58 12.69 22.93
CA ILE A 202 -17.76 11.82 22.93
C ILE A 202 -17.74 10.81 24.08
N ALA A 203 -16.96 11.06 25.13
CA ALA A 203 -16.77 10.12 26.23
C ALA A 203 -18.09 9.79 26.95
N ASP A 204 -18.97 10.78 27.12
CA ASP A 204 -20.25 10.61 27.81
C ASP A 204 -21.33 9.96 26.93
N LEU A 205 -21.14 9.98 25.62
CA LEU A 205 -21.99 9.27 24.66
C LEU A 205 -21.50 7.84 24.38
N CYS A 206 -20.29 7.50 24.85
CA CYS A 206 -19.64 6.23 24.49
C CYS A 206 -20.12 5.08 25.37
N VAL A 207 -20.91 4.19 24.79
CA VAL A 207 -21.47 3.01 25.46
C VAL A 207 -20.38 2.07 25.98
N ALA A 208 -19.34 1.78 25.19
CA ALA A 208 -18.24 0.92 25.63
C ALA A 208 -17.46 1.52 26.81
N LYS A 209 -17.34 2.86 26.91
CA LYS A 209 -16.75 3.53 28.07
C LYS A 209 -17.63 3.38 29.31
N GLN A 210 -18.92 3.57 29.16
CA GLN A 210 -19.89 3.40 30.26
C GLN A 210 -19.91 1.98 30.78
N GLN A 211 -19.75 0.99 29.89
CA GLN A 211 -19.65 -0.44 30.24
C GLN A 211 -18.27 -0.87 30.76
N GLY A 212 -17.24 -0.01 30.66
CA GLY A 212 -15.88 -0.35 31.09
C GLY A 212 -15.14 -1.31 30.16
N ASN A 213 -15.61 -1.57 28.94
CA ASN A 213 -15.10 -2.60 28.03
C ASN A 213 -14.65 -2.07 26.67
N VAL A 214 -14.08 -0.86 26.62
CA VAL A 214 -13.66 -0.17 25.39
C VAL A 214 -12.75 -1.02 24.49
N LEU A 215 -11.90 -1.87 25.07
CA LEU A 215 -10.94 -2.69 24.33
C LEU A 215 -11.54 -3.95 23.72
N ASP A 216 -12.78 -4.31 24.08
CA ASP A 216 -13.50 -5.43 23.47
C ASP A 216 -14.01 -5.04 22.08
N TYR A 217 -14.15 -3.74 21.81
CA TYR A 217 -14.56 -3.20 20.52
C TYR A 217 -13.42 -2.55 19.71
N PRO A 218 -13.45 -2.74 18.39
CA PRO A 218 -14.30 -3.67 17.62
C PRO A 218 -13.88 -5.13 17.87
N GLY A 219 -14.81 -6.06 17.62
CA GLY A 219 -14.52 -7.49 17.64
C GLY A 219 -13.36 -7.85 16.71
N LYS A 220 -12.60 -8.87 17.09
CA LYS A 220 -11.37 -9.25 16.39
C LYS A 220 -11.69 -10.13 15.18
N LYS A 221 -10.90 -9.95 14.10
CA LYS A 221 -10.89 -10.91 12.98
C LYS A 221 -10.50 -12.30 13.53
N PRO A 222 -11.25 -13.35 13.19
CA PRO A 222 -10.84 -14.72 13.51
C PRO A 222 -9.42 -14.98 13.02
N LYS A 223 -8.57 -15.47 13.90
CA LYS A 223 -7.20 -15.83 13.52
C LYS A 223 -7.25 -17.05 12.59
N LYS A 224 -6.54 -16.96 11.48
CA LYS A 224 -6.18 -18.11 10.65
C LYS A 224 -4.68 -18.22 10.69
N ASP A 225 -4.16 -19.42 10.85
CA ASP A 225 -2.73 -19.66 10.73
C ASP A 225 -2.28 -19.31 9.31
N LYS A 226 -1.14 -18.65 9.24
CA LYS A 226 -0.54 -18.31 7.96
C LYS A 226 0.30 -19.51 7.48
N PRO A 227 -0.01 -20.11 6.34
CA PRO A 227 0.86 -21.15 5.79
C PRO A 227 2.25 -20.59 5.49
N ILE A 228 3.25 -21.44 5.62
CA ILE A 228 4.62 -21.13 5.23
C ILE A 228 4.83 -21.70 3.83
N LYS A 229 5.29 -20.84 2.92
CA LYS A 229 5.76 -21.21 1.59
C LYS A 229 7.25 -21.00 1.52
N GLN A 230 7.91 -21.70 0.62
CA GLN A 230 9.35 -21.58 0.40
C GLN A 230 9.62 -21.27 -1.06
N THR A 231 10.71 -20.56 -1.34
CA THR A 231 11.21 -20.29 -2.68
C THR A 231 12.73 -20.08 -2.66
N ARG A 232 13.38 -20.29 -3.78
CA ARG A 232 14.77 -19.87 -4.00
C ARG A 232 14.78 -18.67 -4.93
N PHE A 233 15.56 -17.64 -4.58
CA PHE A 233 15.90 -16.56 -5.49
C PHE A 233 17.20 -16.89 -6.19
N VAL A 234 17.17 -17.01 -7.50
CA VAL A 234 18.34 -17.26 -8.33
C VAL A 234 18.93 -15.92 -8.73
N MET A 235 20.04 -15.54 -8.09
CA MET A 235 20.71 -14.26 -8.27
C MET A 235 21.86 -14.46 -9.25
N LEU A 236 21.67 -14.03 -10.51
CA LEU A 236 22.70 -14.06 -11.53
C LEU A 236 23.49 -12.77 -11.44
N HIS A 237 24.74 -12.86 -11.09
CA HIS A 237 25.67 -11.74 -10.93
C HIS A 237 26.75 -11.78 -12.00
N HIS A 238 27.10 -10.62 -12.49
CA HIS A 238 28.25 -10.42 -13.38
C HIS A 238 28.99 -9.13 -13.03
N ASN A 239 30.30 -9.19 -13.02
CA ASN A 239 31.15 -8.02 -12.81
C ASN A 239 31.60 -7.46 -14.16
N THR A 240 31.21 -6.22 -14.46
CA THR A 240 31.55 -5.51 -15.69
C THR A 240 32.55 -4.38 -15.42
N GLU A 241 33.05 -3.73 -16.45
CA GLU A 241 33.85 -2.51 -16.33
C GLU A 241 33.07 -1.36 -15.67
N ASN A 242 31.72 -1.40 -15.74
CA ASN A 242 30.81 -0.43 -15.13
C ASN A 242 30.38 -0.80 -13.70
N GLY A 243 30.91 -1.88 -13.13
CA GLY A 243 30.61 -2.37 -11.79
C GLY A 243 29.80 -3.66 -11.78
N HIS A 244 29.27 -3.98 -10.61
CA HIS A 244 28.52 -5.19 -10.38
C HIS A 244 27.09 -5.07 -10.90
N GLU A 245 26.63 -6.05 -11.65
CA GLU A 245 25.29 -6.14 -12.23
C GLU A 245 24.62 -7.44 -11.84
N VAL A 246 23.29 -7.39 -11.63
CA VAL A 246 22.49 -8.56 -11.36
C VAL A 246 21.27 -8.62 -12.26
N TRP A 247 20.87 -9.82 -12.67
CA TRP A 247 19.72 -10.01 -13.51
C TRP A 247 18.41 -9.97 -12.72
N LEU A 248 17.48 -9.12 -13.14
CA LEU A 248 16.12 -9.02 -12.62
C LEU A 248 15.11 -9.23 -13.74
N GLU A 249 13.96 -9.81 -13.40
CA GLU A 249 12.84 -10.04 -14.32
C GLU A 249 11.57 -9.38 -13.80
N GLN A 250 10.83 -8.76 -14.71
CA GLN A 250 9.55 -8.17 -14.37
C GLN A 250 8.50 -9.26 -14.15
N ARG A 251 7.85 -9.23 -13.00
CA ARG A 251 6.76 -10.15 -12.67
C ARG A 251 5.52 -9.87 -13.53
N PRO A 252 4.70 -10.89 -13.84
CA PRO A 252 3.40 -10.66 -14.45
C PRO A 252 2.60 -9.60 -13.70
N GLN A 253 1.71 -8.88 -14.38
CA GLN A 253 0.92 -7.80 -13.79
C GLN A 253 -0.02 -8.25 -12.66
N THR A 254 -0.32 -9.55 -12.60
CA THR A 254 -1.17 -10.17 -11.58
C THR A 254 -0.35 -10.94 -10.54
N GLY A 255 -0.96 -11.22 -9.39
CA GLY A 255 -0.31 -11.98 -8.33
C GLY A 255 0.58 -11.15 -7.42
N ILE A 256 1.47 -11.85 -6.69
CA ILE A 256 2.37 -11.23 -5.72
C ILE A 256 3.48 -10.50 -6.46
N TRP A 257 3.76 -9.27 -6.00
CA TRP A 257 4.74 -8.37 -6.62
C TRP A 257 4.48 -8.13 -8.12
N GLY A 258 3.22 -8.21 -8.54
CA GLY A 258 2.86 -8.01 -9.95
C GLY A 258 3.40 -6.70 -10.51
N GLY A 259 4.05 -6.77 -11.67
CA GLY A 259 4.68 -5.64 -12.35
C GLY A 259 6.01 -5.19 -11.75
N LEU A 260 6.44 -5.73 -10.60
CA LEU A 260 7.74 -5.40 -9.99
C LEU A 260 8.85 -6.28 -10.55
N PHE A 261 10.06 -5.77 -10.51
CA PHE A 261 11.24 -6.56 -10.82
C PHE A 261 11.67 -7.41 -9.62
N CYS A 262 11.95 -8.67 -9.89
CA CYS A 262 12.38 -9.69 -8.94
C CYS A 262 13.52 -10.51 -9.50
N PHE A 263 14.28 -11.14 -8.62
CA PHE A 263 15.15 -12.25 -9.03
C PHE A 263 14.31 -13.39 -9.59
N PRO A 264 14.78 -14.14 -10.59
CA PRO A 264 14.20 -15.41 -11.00
C PRO A 264 13.94 -16.33 -9.81
N GLN A 265 12.82 -17.07 -9.83
CA GLN A 265 12.37 -17.88 -8.68
C GLN A 265 12.12 -19.32 -9.10
N THR A 266 12.43 -20.28 -8.21
CA THR A 266 11.95 -21.64 -8.31
C THR A 266 10.73 -21.85 -7.42
N GLU A 267 9.77 -22.65 -7.89
CA GLU A 267 8.56 -22.98 -7.11
C GLU A 267 8.80 -24.11 -6.11
N HIS A 268 9.72 -25.02 -6.41
CA HIS A 268 10.05 -26.20 -5.58
C HIS A 268 11.44 -26.02 -4.98
N VAL A 269 11.55 -26.12 -3.67
CA VAL A 269 12.80 -25.85 -2.94
C VAL A 269 13.74 -27.08 -2.96
N ASP A 270 13.22 -28.26 -3.20
CA ASP A 270 13.97 -29.51 -3.10
C ASP A 270 14.57 -30.00 -4.43
N ALA A 271 14.24 -29.37 -5.56
CA ALA A 271 14.72 -29.80 -6.87
C ALA A 271 15.87 -28.90 -7.37
N GLU A 272 17.09 -29.41 -7.33
CA GLU A 272 18.23 -28.80 -8.02
C GLU A 272 17.98 -28.67 -9.52
N SER A 273 17.23 -29.63 -10.10
CA SER A 273 16.76 -29.62 -11.48
C SER A 273 15.96 -28.37 -11.87
N ASP A 274 15.22 -27.76 -10.94
CA ASP A 274 14.47 -26.53 -11.22
C ASP A 274 15.42 -25.34 -11.43
N ILE A 275 16.54 -25.31 -10.71
CA ILE A 275 17.58 -24.29 -10.89
C ILE A 275 18.29 -24.53 -12.24
N GLU A 276 18.64 -25.77 -12.55
CA GLU A 276 19.29 -26.11 -13.82
C GLU A 276 18.41 -25.73 -15.01
N LEU A 277 17.11 -26.07 -14.95
CA LEU A 277 16.14 -25.67 -15.97
C LEU A 277 16.02 -24.14 -16.10
N LEU A 278 16.00 -23.45 -14.98
CA LEU A 278 15.93 -21.99 -14.94
C LEU A 278 17.18 -21.35 -15.57
N LEU A 279 18.36 -21.89 -15.32
CA LEU A 279 19.63 -21.43 -15.91
C LEU A 279 19.67 -21.73 -17.41
N ASP A 280 19.27 -22.94 -17.82
CA ASP A 280 19.21 -23.36 -19.23
C ASP A 280 18.27 -22.48 -20.07
N GLN A 281 17.06 -22.19 -19.54
CA GLN A 281 16.12 -21.27 -20.16
C GLN A 281 16.68 -19.88 -20.40
N ARG A 282 17.71 -19.47 -19.67
CA ARG A 282 18.40 -18.16 -19.80
C ARG A 282 19.75 -18.29 -20.53
N GLY A 283 20.00 -19.43 -21.15
CA GLY A 283 21.22 -19.67 -21.91
C GLY A 283 22.49 -19.72 -21.05
N ILE A 284 22.34 -20.01 -19.74
CA ILE A 284 23.47 -20.09 -18.80
C ILE A 284 23.94 -21.53 -18.70
N GLN A 285 25.08 -21.82 -19.29
CA GLN A 285 25.76 -23.13 -19.21
C GLN A 285 26.63 -23.21 -17.94
N ALA A 286 26.86 -24.40 -17.44
CA ALA A 286 27.71 -24.65 -16.29
C ALA A 286 29.13 -24.04 -16.45
N SER A 287 29.67 -24.01 -17.69
CA SER A 287 30.95 -23.38 -18.01
C SER A 287 30.99 -21.86 -17.81
N ASN A 288 29.81 -21.23 -17.74
CA ASN A 288 29.69 -19.79 -17.52
C ASN A 288 29.66 -19.42 -16.03
N ILE A 289 29.53 -20.42 -15.16
CA ILE A 289 29.41 -20.22 -13.70
C ILE A 289 30.80 -20.33 -13.10
N LYS A 290 31.32 -19.22 -12.55
CA LYS A 290 32.59 -19.18 -11.78
C LYS A 290 32.39 -19.71 -10.37
N GLN A 291 31.30 -19.29 -9.72
CA GLN A 291 31.02 -19.62 -8.34
C GLN A 291 29.52 -19.71 -8.11
N LYS A 292 29.10 -20.61 -7.21
CA LYS A 292 27.75 -20.73 -6.67
C LYS A 292 27.84 -20.60 -5.15
N GLN A 293 27.01 -19.74 -4.56
CA GLN A 293 26.96 -19.52 -3.11
C GLN A 293 25.50 -19.46 -2.66
N THR A 294 25.14 -20.25 -1.65
CA THR A 294 23.84 -20.15 -0.99
C THR A 294 23.94 -19.18 0.17
N LEU A 295 23.12 -18.14 0.17
CA LEU A 295 23.05 -17.14 1.23
C LEU A 295 22.05 -17.56 2.32
N ILE A 296 22.02 -16.80 3.42
CA ILE A 296 21.16 -17.07 4.57
C ILE A 296 19.69 -16.93 4.17
N THR A 297 18.90 -17.97 4.46
CA THR A 297 17.44 -17.95 4.29
C THR A 297 16.82 -16.91 5.22
N PHE A 298 15.90 -16.11 4.70
CA PHE A 298 15.17 -15.15 5.47
C PHE A 298 13.66 -15.20 5.16
N ARG A 299 12.84 -14.72 6.10
CA ARG A 299 11.38 -14.74 5.99
C ARG A 299 10.81 -13.39 5.57
N HIS A 300 10.06 -13.40 4.48
CA HIS A 300 9.18 -12.29 4.10
C HIS A 300 7.73 -12.63 4.48
N THR A 301 7.03 -11.71 5.17
CA THR A 301 5.68 -11.97 5.67
C THR A 301 4.65 -11.16 4.92
N PHE A 302 3.73 -11.86 4.25
CA PHE A 302 2.53 -11.28 3.66
C PHE A 302 1.35 -11.29 4.64
N SER A 303 0.25 -10.66 4.27
CA SER A 303 -0.98 -10.64 5.09
C SER A 303 -1.60 -12.03 5.28
N HIS A 304 -1.38 -12.98 4.35
CA HIS A 304 -2.04 -14.27 4.28
C HIS A 304 -1.11 -15.49 4.30
N TYR A 305 0.23 -15.33 4.17
CA TYR A 305 1.23 -16.39 4.35
C TYR A 305 2.62 -15.82 4.70
N HIS A 306 3.52 -16.70 5.11
CA HIS A 306 4.95 -16.44 5.23
C HIS A 306 5.67 -17.03 4.03
N LEU A 307 6.69 -16.35 3.51
CA LEU A 307 7.56 -16.82 2.44
C LEU A 307 8.99 -16.88 2.95
N ASP A 308 9.53 -18.09 3.08
CA ASP A 308 10.94 -18.31 3.37
C ASP A 308 11.70 -18.30 2.04
N ILE A 309 12.63 -17.36 1.91
CA ILE A 309 13.40 -17.10 0.70
C ILE A 309 14.84 -17.51 0.94
N THR A 310 15.34 -18.45 0.13
CA THR A 310 16.74 -18.84 0.11
C THR A 310 17.41 -18.24 -1.12
N PRO A 311 18.26 -17.21 -0.99
CA PRO A 311 18.97 -16.64 -2.12
C PRO A 311 20.14 -17.56 -2.51
N ILE A 312 20.31 -17.75 -3.82
CA ILE A 312 21.45 -18.49 -4.39
C ILE A 312 22.13 -17.58 -5.40
N LEU A 313 23.35 -17.18 -5.10
CA LEU A 313 24.17 -16.31 -5.94
C LEU A 313 25.00 -17.15 -6.90
N PHE A 314 24.93 -16.82 -8.19
CA PHE A 314 25.76 -17.36 -9.26
C PHE A 314 26.61 -16.25 -9.83
N ASP A 315 27.93 -16.33 -9.64
CA ASP A 315 28.88 -15.43 -10.30
C ASP A 315 29.19 -15.96 -11.69
N LEU A 316 28.90 -15.14 -12.71
CA LEU A 316 29.02 -15.51 -14.11
C LEU A 316 30.31 -14.96 -14.71
N SER A 317 30.93 -15.72 -15.63
CA SER A 317 32.11 -15.31 -16.41
C SER A 317 31.77 -14.30 -17.50
N LYS A 318 30.52 -14.35 -18.00
CA LYS A 318 30.00 -13.42 -19.01
C LYS A 318 28.49 -13.30 -18.87
N GLN A 319 27.93 -12.20 -19.36
CA GLN A 319 26.49 -12.07 -19.51
C GLN A 319 26.01 -13.05 -20.58
N PRO A 320 24.87 -13.72 -20.39
CA PRO A 320 24.26 -14.54 -21.42
C PRO A 320 23.76 -13.68 -22.59
N ASP A 321 23.96 -14.18 -23.80
CA ASP A 321 23.56 -13.48 -25.04
C ASP A 321 22.05 -13.58 -25.33
N VAL A 322 21.30 -14.32 -24.53
CA VAL A 322 19.88 -14.63 -24.75
C VAL A 322 19.00 -13.63 -24.03
N ILE A 323 18.29 -12.83 -24.80
CA ILE A 323 17.13 -12.07 -24.32
C ILE A 323 15.94 -13.01 -24.41
N MET A 324 15.35 -13.39 -23.27
CA MET A 324 14.14 -14.24 -23.26
C MET A 324 12.99 -13.50 -23.95
N GLU A 325 12.46 -14.09 -25.01
CA GLU A 325 11.19 -13.67 -25.59
C GLU A 325 10.08 -13.86 -24.54
N GLY A 326 9.43 -12.76 -24.14
CA GLY A 326 8.21 -12.78 -23.31
C GLY A 326 8.29 -12.21 -21.91
N ASN A 327 9.46 -12.13 -21.27
CA ASN A 327 9.62 -11.45 -19.97
C ASN A 327 10.56 -10.25 -20.10
N LYS A 328 10.09 -9.07 -19.70
CA LYS A 328 10.95 -7.88 -19.58
C LYS A 328 11.97 -8.14 -18.46
N GLY A 329 13.24 -8.27 -18.83
CA GLY A 329 14.35 -8.41 -17.91
C GLY A 329 15.36 -7.29 -18.07
N LEU A 330 16.19 -7.07 -17.06
CA LEU A 330 17.26 -6.09 -17.10
C LEU A 330 18.46 -6.54 -16.25
N TRP A 331 19.66 -6.15 -16.68
CA TRP A 331 20.86 -6.17 -15.85
C TRP A 331 20.87 -4.92 -15.00
N TYR A 332 20.52 -5.08 -13.71
CA TYR A 332 20.45 -4.00 -12.76
C TYR A 332 21.84 -3.68 -12.20
N ASN A 333 22.33 -2.48 -12.46
CA ASN A 333 23.65 -2.05 -12.03
C ASN A 333 23.59 -1.57 -10.58
N LEU A 334 24.42 -2.17 -9.69
CA LEU A 334 24.42 -1.83 -8.26
C LEU A 334 25.00 -0.44 -7.96
N SER A 335 25.82 0.11 -8.86
CA SER A 335 26.46 1.43 -8.72
C SER A 335 25.66 2.55 -9.39
N LYS A 336 24.86 2.20 -10.41
CA LYS A 336 23.98 3.12 -11.16
C LYS A 336 22.60 2.46 -11.33
N PRO A 337 21.82 2.40 -10.26
CA PRO A 337 20.54 1.69 -10.24
C PRO A 337 19.53 2.31 -11.20
N GLU A 338 18.85 1.46 -11.97
CA GLU A 338 17.72 1.85 -12.81
C GLU A 338 16.50 2.18 -11.95
N GLU A 339 15.72 3.17 -12.40
CA GLU A 339 14.50 3.63 -11.74
C GLU A 339 13.30 2.69 -12.03
N VAL A 340 13.33 1.51 -11.43
CA VAL A 340 12.27 0.49 -11.59
C VAL A 340 11.66 0.09 -10.25
N GLY A 341 10.44 -0.41 -10.28
CA GLY A 341 9.76 -0.91 -9.09
C GLY A 341 10.36 -2.24 -8.63
N LEU A 342 10.86 -2.31 -7.41
CA LEU A 342 11.47 -3.51 -6.82
C LEU A 342 10.57 -4.15 -5.77
N ALA A 343 10.49 -5.48 -5.75
CA ALA A 343 9.91 -6.19 -4.62
C ALA A 343 10.75 -5.98 -3.35
N ALA A 344 10.10 -5.84 -2.19
CA ALA A 344 10.79 -5.53 -0.94
C ALA A 344 11.96 -6.47 -0.59
N PRO A 345 11.84 -7.82 -0.72
CA PRO A 345 12.97 -8.71 -0.47
C PRO A 345 14.09 -8.58 -1.51
N VAL A 346 13.78 -8.17 -2.74
CA VAL A 346 14.80 -7.88 -3.76
C VAL A 346 15.60 -6.64 -3.37
N LYS A 347 14.91 -5.55 -2.99
CA LYS A 347 15.57 -4.34 -2.51
C LYS A 347 16.51 -4.63 -1.34
N LEU A 348 16.05 -5.41 -0.35
CA LEU A 348 16.88 -5.82 0.78
C LEU A 348 18.15 -6.56 0.35
N LEU A 349 18.03 -7.51 -0.58
CA LEU A 349 19.18 -8.26 -1.09
C LEU A 349 20.14 -7.38 -1.89
N LEU A 350 19.63 -6.47 -2.73
CA LEU A 350 20.48 -5.53 -3.50
C LEU A 350 21.27 -4.59 -2.58
N GLU A 351 20.72 -4.19 -1.44
CA GLU A 351 21.40 -3.36 -0.45
C GLU A 351 22.52 -4.13 0.29
N THR A 352 22.35 -5.45 0.49
CA THR A 352 23.30 -6.29 1.23
C THR A 352 24.37 -6.93 0.32
N LEU A 353 24.03 -7.17 -0.95
CA LEU A 353 24.89 -7.86 -1.92
C LEU A 353 26.31 -7.28 -2.07
N PRO A 354 26.57 -5.95 -2.08
CA PRO A 354 27.91 -5.40 -2.15
C PRO A 354 28.86 -5.82 -1.02
N HIS A 355 28.30 -6.26 0.11
CA HIS A 355 29.08 -6.80 1.22
C HIS A 355 29.45 -8.27 1.02
N GLU A 356 28.63 -9.03 0.30
CA GLU A 356 28.85 -10.44 -0.03
C GLU A 356 29.80 -10.64 -1.24
N LEU A 357 29.94 -9.60 -2.07
CA LEU A 357 30.80 -9.60 -3.27
C LEU A 357 32.25 -9.14 -2.99
N ARG A 358 32.59 -8.79 -1.75
CA ARG A 358 33.94 -8.43 -1.30
C ARG A 358 34.69 -9.67 -0.85
#